data_324b3a4e1c84039f77b032958cf80906
#
_entry.id   324b3a4e1c84039f77b032958cf80906
#
_cell.length_a   1.000
_cell.length_b   1.000
_cell.length_c   1.000
_cell.angle_alpha   90.00
_cell.angle_beta   90.00
_cell.angle_gamma   90.00
#
_symmetry.space_group_name_H-M   'P 1'
#
loop_
_entity.id
_entity.type
_entity.pdbx_description
1 polymer ?
#
loop_
_entity_poly.entity_id
_entity_poly.type
_entity_poly.pdbx_seq_one_letter_code
_entity_poly.pdbx_strand_id
1 'polypeptide(L)'
;MSKELEDRFLAYAQKVRDFCQKLKQNITNIEYTRQLIKASASVGANYTEASDDLGPADEKMKLKTSHREVKEAKYFLSLVLTYNDKKLEEERNFLIDESSQIQKILSSIIQKLK
;
A
#
# COMPACT_ATOMS: atom_id res chain seq x y z
N MET A 1 10.91 -11.83 -9.35
CA MET A 1 10.17 -10.58 -9.25
C MET A 1 11.13 -9.41 -9.45
N SER A 2 10.59 -8.24 -9.68
CA SER A 2 11.37 -7.07 -10.05
C SER A 2 11.93 -6.35 -8.83
N LYS A 3 13.25 -6.11 -8.81
CA LYS A 3 13.89 -5.29 -7.77
C LYS A 3 13.34 -3.87 -7.80
N GLU A 4 13.07 -3.37 -8.99
CA GLU A 4 12.51 -2.02 -9.18
C GLU A 4 11.15 -1.89 -8.49
N LEU A 5 10.29 -2.89 -8.61
CA LEU A 5 8.99 -2.88 -7.95
C LEU A 5 9.11 -3.08 -6.44
N GLU A 6 10.04 -3.94 -6.00
CA GLU A 6 10.30 -4.09 -4.56
C GLU A 6 10.67 -2.75 -3.94
N ASP A 7 11.56 -2.01 -4.60
CA ASP A 7 11.99 -0.69 -4.13
C ASP A 7 10.84 0.31 -4.14
N ARG A 8 10.01 0.26 -5.18
CA ARG A 8 8.84 1.15 -5.28
C ARG A 8 7.84 0.91 -4.17
N PHE A 9 7.57 -0.36 -3.86
CA PHE A 9 6.61 -0.72 -2.81
C PHE A 9 7.15 -0.37 -1.43
N LEU A 10 8.46 -0.52 -1.23
CA LEU A 10 9.12 -0.07 0.00
C LEU A 10 8.97 1.44 0.17
N ALA A 11 9.27 2.21 -0.88
CA ALA A 11 9.14 3.65 -0.86
C ALA A 11 7.69 4.09 -0.56
N TYR A 12 6.73 3.39 -1.13
CA TYR A 12 5.31 3.63 -0.87
C TYR A 12 5.00 3.50 0.63
N ALA A 13 5.42 2.39 1.24
CA ALA A 13 5.17 2.17 2.68
C ALA A 13 5.85 3.23 3.54
N GLN A 14 7.07 3.64 3.18
CA GLN A 14 7.80 4.68 3.89
C GLN A 14 7.06 6.02 3.81
N LYS A 15 6.55 6.38 2.65
CA LYS A 15 5.82 7.62 2.44
C LYS A 15 4.49 7.62 3.21
N VAL A 16 3.80 6.48 3.24
CA VAL A 16 2.59 6.34 4.04
C VAL A 16 2.91 6.52 5.52
N ARG A 17 3.97 5.88 6.01
CA ARG A 17 4.42 6.01 7.39
C ARG A 17 4.66 7.48 7.74
N ASP A 18 5.42 8.18 6.90
CA ASP A 18 5.77 9.57 7.14
C ASP A 18 4.55 10.48 7.13
N PHE A 19 3.62 10.23 6.21
CA PHE A 19 2.35 10.93 6.16
C PHE A 19 1.55 10.73 7.45
N CYS A 20 1.43 9.50 7.91
CA CYS A 20 0.67 9.17 9.12
C CYS A 20 1.21 9.90 10.35
N GLN A 21 2.54 10.07 10.44
CA GLN A 21 3.18 10.73 11.57
C GLN A 21 2.85 12.22 11.64
N LYS A 22 2.42 12.82 10.55
CA LYS A 22 2.06 14.24 10.48
C LYS A 22 0.60 14.49 10.85
N LEU A 23 -0.21 13.45 10.92
CA LEU A 23 -1.64 13.59 11.22
C LEU A 23 -1.87 13.84 12.70
N LYS A 24 -2.95 14.58 13.00
CA LYS A 24 -3.36 14.83 14.37
C LYS A 24 -3.66 13.50 15.07
N GLN A 25 -3.11 13.33 16.26
CA GLN A 25 -3.25 12.10 17.06
C GLN A 25 -4.53 12.17 17.89
N ASN A 26 -5.62 11.73 17.31
CA ASN A 26 -6.89 11.57 18.02
C ASN A 26 -7.36 10.13 17.80
N ILE A 27 -8.44 9.75 18.50
CA ILE A 27 -8.88 8.36 18.48
C ILE A 27 -9.19 7.85 17.07
N THR A 28 -9.79 8.70 16.24
CA THR A 28 -10.14 8.35 14.86
C THR A 28 -8.89 8.11 14.02
N ASN A 29 -7.96 9.06 14.01
CA ASN A 29 -6.74 8.93 13.22
C ASN A 29 -5.83 7.81 13.75
N ILE A 30 -5.77 7.62 15.05
CA ILE A 30 -4.98 6.53 15.62
C ILE A 30 -5.48 5.19 15.08
N GLU A 31 -6.80 4.99 15.06
CA GLU A 31 -7.37 3.73 14.58
C GLU A 31 -7.14 3.54 13.07
N TYR A 32 -7.41 4.57 12.28
CA TYR A 32 -7.24 4.48 10.82
C TYR A 32 -5.78 4.35 10.41
N THR A 33 -4.87 5.08 11.07
CA THR A 33 -3.45 4.99 10.72
C THR A 33 -2.85 3.66 11.10
N ARG A 34 -3.32 3.02 12.17
CA ARG A 34 -2.88 1.67 12.51
C ARG A 34 -3.16 0.72 11.36
N GLN A 35 -4.38 0.75 10.82
CA GLN A 35 -4.77 -0.10 9.71
C GLN A 35 -4.02 0.27 8.43
N LEU A 36 -3.86 1.55 8.18
CA LEU A 36 -3.19 2.06 6.99
C LEU A 36 -1.71 1.66 6.96
N ILE A 37 -1.02 1.84 8.07
CA ILE A 37 0.40 1.49 8.18
C ILE A 37 0.59 -0.01 7.95
N LYS A 38 -0.27 -0.83 8.56
CA LYS A 38 -0.22 -2.27 8.41
C LYS A 38 -0.46 -2.69 6.95
N ALA A 39 -1.51 -2.14 6.33
CA ALA A 39 -1.85 -2.49 4.95
C ALA A 39 -0.76 -2.07 3.97
N SER A 40 -0.26 -0.83 4.10
CA SER A 40 0.77 -0.33 3.16
C SER A 40 2.06 -1.12 3.26
N ALA A 41 2.47 -1.54 4.47
CA ALA A 41 3.67 -2.36 4.65
C ALA A 41 3.48 -3.77 4.05
N SER A 42 2.26 -4.30 4.12
CA SER A 42 1.96 -5.63 3.62
C SER A 42 2.01 -5.73 2.10
N VAL A 43 1.88 -4.63 1.39
CA VAL A 43 1.97 -4.62 -0.08
C VAL A 43 3.33 -5.16 -0.52
N GLY A 44 4.40 -4.51 -0.07
CA GLY A 44 5.75 -4.90 -0.44
C GLY A 44 6.19 -6.21 0.19
N ALA A 45 5.77 -6.46 1.43
CA ALA A 45 6.11 -7.71 2.12
C ALA A 45 5.60 -8.91 1.33
N ASN A 46 4.34 -8.90 0.92
CA ASN A 46 3.78 -10.00 0.15
C ASN A 46 4.38 -10.12 -1.25
N TYR A 47 4.64 -8.99 -1.89
CA TYR A 47 5.29 -8.98 -3.20
C TYR A 47 6.69 -9.61 -3.13
N THR A 48 7.46 -9.24 -2.12
CA THR A 48 8.81 -9.77 -1.91
C THR A 48 8.76 -11.28 -1.63
N GLU A 49 7.80 -11.72 -0.80
CA GLU A 49 7.63 -13.14 -0.49
C GLU A 49 7.20 -13.96 -1.70
N ALA A 50 6.49 -13.35 -2.64
CA ALA A 50 6.12 -14.02 -3.89
C ALA A 50 7.34 -14.41 -4.73
N SER A 51 8.49 -13.76 -4.50
CA SER A 51 9.75 -14.08 -5.18
C SER A 51 10.44 -15.31 -4.59
N ASP A 52 10.02 -15.77 -3.42
CA ASP A 52 10.56 -16.97 -2.81
C ASP A 52 10.00 -18.18 -3.57
N ASP A 53 10.80 -19.16 -3.81
CA ASP A 53 10.43 -20.28 -4.66
C ASP A 53 9.40 -21.19 -3.99
N LEU A 54 8.18 -20.69 -3.85
CA LEU A 54 7.08 -21.38 -3.14
C LEU A 54 6.17 -22.19 -4.08
N GLY A 55 6.40 -22.09 -5.39
CA GLY A 55 5.55 -22.70 -6.39
C GLY A 55 4.49 -21.72 -6.93
N PRO A 56 3.90 -22.03 -8.12
CA PRO A 56 3.01 -21.10 -8.81
C PRO A 56 1.75 -20.71 -8.04
N ALA A 57 1.15 -21.64 -7.31
CA ALA A 57 -0.08 -21.37 -6.55
C ALA A 57 0.18 -20.38 -5.42
N ASP A 58 1.27 -20.59 -4.68
CA ASP A 58 1.63 -19.72 -3.55
C ASP A 58 2.10 -18.35 -4.04
N GLU A 59 2.84 -18.32 -5.16
CA GLU A 59 3.24 -17.06 -5.79
C GLU A 59 2.02 -16.21 -6.12
N LYS A 60 1.03 -16.82 -6.79
CA LYS A 60 -0.19 -16.12 -7.16
C LYS A 60 -0.98 -15.66 -5.95
N MET A 61 -1.03 -16.47 -4.90
CA MET A 61 -1.73 -16.11 -3.65
C MET A 61 -1.07 -14.90 -3.00
N LYS A 62 0.26 -14.87 -2.94
CA LYS A 62 0.98 -13.74 -2.37
C LYS A 62 0.74 -12.46 -3.15
N LEU A 63 0.71 -12.54 -4.48
CA LEU A 63 0.44 -11.38 -5.33
C LEU A 63 -1.00 -10.89 -5.16
N LYS A 64 -1.95 -11.78 -5.02
CA LYS A 64 -3.35 -11.41 -4.75
C LYS A 64 -3.49 -10.74 -3.39
N THR A 65 -2.75 -11.21 -2.40
CA THR A 65 -2.74 -10.60 -1.08
C THR A 65 -2.15 -9.20 -1.15
N SER A 66 -1.03 -9.02 -1.86
CA SER A 66 -0.43 -7.70 -2.08
C SER A 66 -1.44 -6.74 -2.72
N HIS A 67 -2.14 -7.20 -3.74
CA HIS A 67 -3.18 -6.41 -4.43
C HIS A 67 -4.30 -6.01 -3.48
N ARG A 68 -4.77 -6.94 -2.65
CA ARG A 68 -5.82 -6.65 -1.67
C ARG A 68 -5.34 -5.62 -0.65
N GLU A 69 -4.09 -5.71 -0.21
CA GLU A 69 -3.54 -4.80 0.79
C GLU A 69 -3.41 -3.37 0.26
N VAL A 70 -3.01 -3.18 -0.99
CA VAL A 70 -2.92 -1.81 -1.54
C VAL A 70 -4.32 -1.20 -1.70
N LYS A 71 -5.30 -2.02 -2.05
CA LYS A 71 -6.69 -1.57 -2.14
C LYS A 71 -7.20 -1.13 -0.76
N GLU A 72 -6.87 -1.88 0.29
CA GLU A 72 -7.22 -1.55 1.65
C GLU A 72 -6.52 -0.27 2.12
N ALA A 73 -5.21 -0.14 1.82
CA ALA A 73 -4.46 1.07 2.15
C ALA A 73 -5.09 2.30 1.52
N LYS A 74 -5.47 2.19 0.26
CA LYS A 74 -6.14 3.28 -0.47
C LYS A 74 -7.43 3.69 0.24
N TYR A 75 -8.19 2.73 0.72
CA TYR A 75 -9.42 2.98 1.44
C TYR A 75 -9.17 3.77 2.72
N PHE A 76 -8.20 3.36 3.53
CA PHE A 76 -7.87 4.06 4.77
C PHE A 76 -7.27 5.45 4.52
N LEU A 77 -6.53 5.62 3.44
CA LEU A 77 -6.05 6.95 3.04
C LEU A 77 -7.22 7.92 2.84
N SER A 78 -8.34 7.41 2.34
CA SER A 78 -9.53 8.21 2.12
C SER A 78 -10.27 8.55 3.41
N LEU A 79 -10.01 7.81 4.50
CA LEU A 79 -10.73 7.97 5.76
C LEU A 79 -10.02 8.84 6.79
N VAL A 80 -8.69 8.94 6.74
CA VAL A 80 -7.95 9.72 7.74
C VAL A 80 -8.35 11.20 7.68
N LEU A 81 -8.30 11.84 8.83
CA LEU A 81 -8.71 13.24 8.97
C LEU A 81 -7.50 14.15 8.85
N THR A 82 -7.51 15.05 7.87
CA THR A 82 -6.45 16.03 7.65
C THR A 82 -6.83 17.42 8.18
N TYR A 83 -8.10 17.60 8.54
CA TYR A 83 -8.64 18.87 9.01
C TYR A 83 -8.39 20.00 8.00
N ASN A 84 -8.50 19.67 6.72
CA ASN A 84 -8.35 20.60 5.60
C ASN A 84 -6.95 21.23 5.51
N ASP A 85 -5.94 20.63 6.12
CA ASP A 85 -4.56 21.05 5.95
C ASP A 85 -4.17 20.82 4.50
N LYS A 86 -3.81 21.89 3.80
CA LYS A 86 -3.56 21.85 2.37
C LYS A 86 -2.41 20.90 2.00
N LYS A 87 -1.32 20.94 2.75
CA LYS A 87 -0.16 20.07 2.49
C LYS A 87 -0.52 18.61 2.70
N LEU A 88 -1.24 18.31 3.76
CA LEU A 88 -1.66 16.93 4.04
C LEU A 88 -2.63 16.42 2.99
N GLU A 89 -3.51 17.28 2.47
CA GLU A 89 -4.41 16.90 1.38
C GLU A 89 -3.65 16.58 0.10
N GLU A 90 -2.62 17.36 -0.22
CA GLU A 90 -1.77 17.10 -1.36
C GLU A 90 -1.03 15.77 -1.22
N GLU A 91 -0.48 15.50 -0.04
CA GLU A 91 0.19 14.22 0.24
C GLU A 91 -0.78 13.06 0.15
N ARG A 92 -1.98 13.20 0.73
CA ARG A 92 -3.01 12.17 0.64
C ARG A 92 -3.34 11.83 -0.80
N ASN A 93 -3.57 12.87 -1.61
CA ASN A 93 -3.92 12.67 -3.02
C ASN A 93 -2.80 12.00 -3.80
N PHE A 94 -1.55 12.36 -3.52
CA PHE A 94 -0.39 11.70 -4.12
C PHE A 94 -0.38 10.21 -3.76
N LEU A 95 -0.61 9.89 -2.48
CA LEU A 95 -0.58 8.49 -2.02
C LEU A 95 -1.76 7.68 -2.54
N ILE A 96 -2.93 8.29 -2.69
CA ILE A 96 -4.09 7.63 -3.29
C ILE A 96 -3.80 7.30 -4.75
N ASP A 97 -3.20 8.25 -5.48
CA ASP A 97 -2.82 8.02 -6.87
C ASP A 97 -1.77 6.92 -6.98
N GLU A 98 -0.76 6.93 -6.13
CA GLU A 98 0.27 5.89 -6.12
C GLU A 98 -0.35 4.53 -5.78
N SER A 99 -1.27 4.49 -4.82
CA SER A 99 -2.02 3.26 -4.50
C SER A 99 -2.72 2.70 -5.73
N SER A 100 -3.38 3.57 -6.49
CA SER A 100 -4.09 3.18 -7.72
C SER A 100 -3.15 2.63 -8.77
N GLN A 101 -1.97 3.24 -8.93
CA GLN A 101 -0.97 2.77 -9.88
C GLN A 101 -0.42 1.40 -9.49
N ILE A 102 -0.11 1.23 -8.21
CA ILE A 102 0.40 -0.06 -7.69
C ILE A 102 -0.67 -1.14 -7.89
N GLN A 103 -1.94 -0.82 -7.63
CA GLN A 103 -3.05 -1.73 -7.81
C GLN A 103 -3.12 -2.23 -9.26
N LYS A 104 -2.98 -1.32 -10.22
CA LYS A 104 -2.99 -1.67 -11.65
C LYS A 104 -1.79 -2.55 -12.03
N ILE A 105 -0.62 -2.23 -11.50
CA ILE A 105 0.60 -3.01 -11.75
C ILE A 105 0.40 -4.44 -11.27
N LEU A 106 -0.09 -4.61 -10.03
CA LEU A 106 -0.31 -5.95 -9.46
C LEU A 106 -1.39 -6.72 -10.22
N SER A 107 -2.48 -6.06 -10.62
CA SER A 107 -3.52 -6.68 -11.44
C SER A 107 -2.94 -7.22 -12.74
N SER A 108 -2.09 -6.43 -13.39
CA SER A 108 -1.46 -6.82 -14.64
C SER A 108 -0.56 -8.05 -14.47
N ILE A 109 0.23 -8.08 -13.40
CA ILE A 109 1.12 -9.21 -13.11
C ILE A 109 0.29 -10.47 -12.86
N ILE A 110 -0.76 -10.37 -12.05
CA ILE A 110 -1.62 -11.50 -11.70
C ILE A 110 -2.27 -12.09 -12.95
N GLN A 111 -2.74 -11.24 -13.86
CA GLN A 111 -3.38 -11.69 -15.10
C GLN A 111 -2.43 -12.48 -16.00
N LYS A 112 -1.13 -12.20 -15.93
CA LYS A 112 -0.13 -12.91 -16.73
C LYS A 112 0.26 -14.26 -16.15
N LEU A 113 -0.10 -14.52 -14.91
CA LEU A 113 0.21 -15.75 -14.21
C LEU A 113 -0.94 -16.77 -14.35
N LYS A 114 -1.17 -17.27 -15.50
CA LYS A 114 -2.27 -18.23 -15.67
C LYS A 114 -1.83 -19.66 -15.54
#